data_2ff3bc7e03e4a9eef547fdce532de016
#
_entry.id   2ff3bc7e03e4a9eef547fdce532de016
#
_cell.length_a   1.000
_cell.length_b   1.000
_cell.length_c   1.000
_cell.angle_alpha   90.00
_cell.angle_beta   90.00
_cell.angle_gamma   90.00
#
_symmetry.space_group_name_H-M   'P 1'
#
loop_
_entity.id
_entity.type
_entity.pdbx_description
1 polymer ?
#
loop_
_entity_poly.entity_id
_entity_poly.type
_entity_poly.pdbx_seq_one_letter_code
_entity_poly.pdbx_strand_id
1 'polypeptide(L)'
;MPWVGFDFDGTLAREHSFEPVLPMVNRLRKYLDKGVEVRILTARGNDAAGINLVKTWLREHNLPDLKVTSNKDYQMIVLYDDRARQVIQNTGVVVGEDDDFTQSDIIVPTIKIITKDDEN
;
A
#
# COMPACT_ATOMS: atom_id res chain seq x y z
N MET A 1 8.01 18.44 -2.50
CA MET A 1 7.35 18.44 -1.19
C MET A 1 7.33 17.04 -0.63
N PRO A 2 7.64 16.86 0.65
CA PRO A 2 7.55 15.53 1.28
C PRO A 2 6.09 15.05 1.32
N TRP A 3 5.92 13.75 1.20
CA TRP A 3 4.59 13.16 1.18
C TRP A 3 4.56 11.83 1.92
N VAL A 4 3.36 11.47 2.36
CA VAL A 4 3.07 10.20 3.01
C VAL A 4 2.29 9.33 2.03
N GLY A 5 2.71 8.10 1.87
CA GLY A 5 2.06 7.15 0.98
C GLY A 5 1.15 6.19 1.72
N PHE A 6 0.01 5.89 1.09
CA PHE A 6 -0.90 4.83 1.54
C PHE A 6 -1.14 3.89 0.37
N ASP A 7 -0.94 2.59 0.60
CA ASP A 7 -1.38 1.58 -0.33
C ASP A 7 -2.92 1.51 -0.35
N PHE A 8 -3.47 0.96 -1.40
CA PHE A 8 -4.91 0.91 -1.57
C PHE A 8 -5.49 -0.45 -1.16
N ASP A 9 -5.23 -1.50 -1.96
CA ASP A 9 -5.79 -2.83 -1.71
C ASP A 9 -5.22 -3.43 -0.42
N GLY A 10 -6.09 -3.83 0.49
CA GLY A 10 -5.68 -4.41 1.78
C GLY A 10 -5.26 -3.41 2.83
N THR A 11 -5.14 -2.13 2.51
CA THR A 11 -4.75 -1.07 3.45
C THR A 11 -5.87 -0.06 3.64
N LEU A 12 -6.23 0.71 2.62
CA LEU A 12 -7.34 1.66 2.69
C LEU A 12 -8.68 1.00 2.37
N ALA A 13 -8.68 0.10 1.41
CA ALA A 13 -9.87 -0.62 0.97
C ALA A 13 -9.66 -2.12 1.19
N ARG A 14 -10.69 -2.80 1.67
CA ARG A 14 -10.64 -4.26 1.79
C ARG A 14 -10.48 -4.88 0.42
N GLU A 15 -9.66 -5.91 0.33
CA GLU A 15 -9.56 -6.67 -0.91
C GLU A 15 -10.92 -7.23 -1.30
N HIS A 16 -11.21 -7.20 -2.59
CA HIS A 16 -12.42 -7.73 -3.22
C HIS A 16 -13.70 -6.92 -2.96
N SER A 17 -13.98 -6.51 -1.73
CA SER A 17 -15.20 -5.77 -1.40
C SER A 17 -15.07 -4.27 -1.58
N PHE A 18 -13.87 -3.74 -1.52
CA PHE A 18 -13.58 -2.30 -1.56
C PHE A 18 -14.19 -1.51 -0.39
N GLU A 19 -14.66 -2.18 0.64
CA GLU A 19 -15.12 -1.49 1.84
C GLU A 19 -13.95 -0.75 2.50
N PRO A 20 -14.20 0.46 3.03
CA PRO A 20 -13.12 1.22 3.64
C PRO A 20 -12.63 0.56 4.94
N VAL A 21 -11.33 0.54 5.10
CA VAL A 21 -10.68 0.13 6.34
C VAL A 21 -10.61 1.37 7.22
N LEU A 22 -11.61 1.58 8.06
CA LEU A 22 -11.82 2.84 8.76
C LEU A 22 -10.62 3.35 9.57
N PRO A 23 -9.90 2.49 10.34
CA PRO A 23 -8.72 3.00 11.07
C PRO A 23 -7.67 3.61 10.16
N MET A 24 -7.49 3.06 8.95
CA MET A 24 -6.51 3.58 8.00
C MET A 24 -7.02 4.85 7.30
N VAL A 25 -8.29 4.87 6.93
CA VAL A 25 -8.92 6.07 6.36
C VAL A 25 -8.83 7.23 7.35
N ASN A 26 -9.09 6.96 8.63
CA ASN A 26 -8.99 7.98 9.66
C ASN A 26 -7.57 8.49 9.83
N ARG A 27 -6.58 7.61 9.71
CA ARG A 27 -5.18 8.00 9.76
C ARG A 27 -4.81 8.90 8.59
N LEU A 28 -5.27 8.56 7.39
CA LEU A 28 -5.07 9.39 6.22
C LEU A 28 -5.67 10.79 6.43
N ARG A 29 -6.89 10.86 6.95
CA ARG A 29 -7.55 12.16 7.24
C ARG A 29 -6.75 12.98 8.23
N LYS A 30 -6.14 12.37 9.23
CA LYS A 30 -5.32 13.10 10.21
C LYS A 30 -4.11 13.75 9.56
N TYR A 31 -3.49 13.08 8.60
CA TYR A 31 -2.38 13.69 7.84
C TYR A 31 -2.89 14.88 7.03
N LEU A 32 -4.01 14.73 6.36
CA LEU A 32 -4.60 15.82 5.58
C LEU A 32 -4.95 17.03 6.47
N ASP A 33 -5.50 16.78 7.65
CA ASP A 33 -5.85 17.84 8.60
C ASP A 33 -4.61 18.60 9.07
N LYS A 34 -3.46 17.98 9.06
CA LYS A 34 -2.19 18.61 9.42
C LYS A 34 -1.51 19.30 8.23
N GLY A 35 -2.13 19.29 7.06
CA GLY A 35 -1.56 19.88 5.87
C GLY A 35 -0.47 19.07 5.21
N VAL A 36 -0.37 17.78 5.52
CA VAL A 36 0.62 16.89 4.92
C VAL A 36 0.13 16.41 3.57
N GLU A 37 0.99 16.43 2.57
CA GLU A 37 0.66 15.83 1.26
C GLU A 37 0.56 14.32 1.40
N VAL A 38 -0.57 13.76 0.94
CA VAL A 38 -0.81 12.31 0.93
C VAL A 38 -0.96 11.86 -0.51
N ARG A 39 -0.33 10.75 -0.85
CA ARG A 39 -0.49 10.09 -2.16
C ARG A 39 -0.89 8.65 -1.94
N ILE A 40 -1.66 8.12 -2.87
CA ILE A 40 -1.98 6.69 -2.89
C ILE A 40 -0.93 6.00 -3.75
N LEU A 41 -0.08 5.19 -3.11
CA LEU A 41 0.96 4.41 -3.78
C LEU A 41 0.45 2.99 -3.98
N THR A 42 0.09 2.65 -5.19
CA THR A 42 -0.59 1.40 -5.51
C THR A 42 -0.20 0.91 -6.89
N ALA A 43 -0.16 -0.40 -7.06
CA ALA A 43 0.04 -1.00 -8.37
C ALA A 43 -1.04 -0.58 -9.37
N ARG A 44 -2.25 -0.22 -8.88
CA ARG A 44 -3.32 0.30 -9.74
C ARG A 44 -2.99 1.64 -10.37
N GLY A 45 -1.99 2.35 -9.84
CA GLY A 45 -1.51 3.62 -10.41
C GLY A 45 -0.73 3.46 -11.71
N ASN A 46 -0.63 2.24 -12.23
CA ASN A 46 0.14 1.92 -13.42
C ASN A 46 -0.60 2.22 -14.73
N ASP A 47 -1.91 2.37 -14.70
CA ASP A 47 -2.71 2.69 -15.89
C ASP A 47 -3.90 3.58 -15.54
N ALA A 48 -4.52 4.14 -16.57
CA ALA A 48 -5.63 5.08 -16.40
C ALA A 48 -6.85 4.45 -15.74
N ALA A 49 -7.15 3.19 -16.06
CA ALA A 49 -8.31 2.51 -15.49
C ALA A 49 -8.14 2.29 -13.98
N GLY A 50 -6.94 1.88 -13.54
CA GLY A 50 -6.63 1.71 -12.13
C GLY A 50 -6.67 3.03 -11.37
N ILE A 51 -6.11 4.07 -11.94
CA ILE A 51 -6.15 5.42 -11.35
C ILE A 51 -7.59 5.89 -11.17
N ASN A 52 -8.42 5.72 -12.20
CA ASN A 52 -9.82 6.12 -12.13
C ASN A 52 -10.59 5.35 -11.07
N LEU A 53 -10.33 4.07 -10.93
CA LEU A 53 -10.97 3.25 -9.90
C LEU A 53 -10.67 3.80 -8.51
N VAL A 54 -9.41 4.10 -8.23
CA VAL A 54 -9.00 4.64 -6.92
C VAL A 54 -9.58 6.03 -6.70
N LYS A 55 -9.51 6.90 -7.70
CA LYS A 55 -10.05 8.26 -7.58
C LYS A 55 -11.56 8.26 -7.39
N THR A 56 -12.28 7.38 -8.04
CA THR A 56 -13.72 7.19 -7.84
C THR A 56 -14.00 6.75 -6.41
N TRP A 57 -13.24 5.78 -5.91
CA TRP A 57 -13.36 5.31 -4.52
C TRP A 57 -13.13 6.44 -3.53
N LEU A 58 -12.09 7.28 -3.75
CA LEU A 58 -11.82 8.43 -2.90
C LEU A 58 -13.03 9.37 -2.85
N ARG A 59 -13.60 9.70 -4.00
CA ARG A 59 -14.78 10.56 -4.07
C ARG A 59 -15.98 9.95 -3.34
N GLU A 60 -16.21 8.67 -3.52
CA GLU A 60 -17.34 7.98 -2.88
C GLU A 60 -17.24 7.97 -1.35
N HIS A 61 -16.03 8.12 -0.84
CA HIS A 61 -15.77 8.11 0.60
C HIS A 61 -15.41 9.49 1.16
N ASN A 62 -15.76 10.53 0.42
CA ASN A 62 -15.58 11.94 0.80
C ASN A 62 -14.12 12.30 1.11
N LEU A 63 -13.21 11.70 0.38
CA LEU A 63 -11.79 12.04 0.41
C LEU A 63 -11.45 12.96 -0.75
N PRO A 64 -10.45 13.85 -0.58
CA PRO A 64 -10.09 14.76 -1.66
C PRO A 64 -9.44 14.04 -2.83
N ASP A 65 -9.24 14.78 -3.92
CA ASP A 65 -8.53 14.27 -5.07
C ASP A 65 -7.04 14.18 -4.74
N LEU A 66 -6.56 12.97 -4.48
CA LEU A 66 -5.17 12.71 -4.14
C LEU A 66 -4.46 12.13 -5.36
N LYS A 67 -3.15 12.38 -5.45
CA LYS A 67 -2.35 11.75 -6.50
C LYS A 67 -2.31 10.25 -6.29
N VAL A 68 -2.64 9.51 -7.34
CA VAL A 68 -2.57 8.05 -7.39
C VAL A 68 -1.39 7.68 -8.28
N THR A 69 -0.45 6.92 -7.76
CA THR A 69 0.79 6.61 -8.46
C THR A 69 1.25 5.19 -8.15
N SER A 70 1.99 4.60 -9.07
CA SER A 70 2.69 3.35 -8.83
C SER A 70 4.18 3.56 -8.50
N ASN A 71 4.62 4.81 -8.44
CA ASN A 71 6.03 5.15 -8.25
C ASN A 71 6.26 5.91 -6.96
N LYS A 72 7.23 5.45 -6.19
CA LYS A 72 7.73 6.21 -5.03
C LYS A 72 8.92 7.06 -5.46
N ASP A 73 9.20 8.11 -4.69
CA ASP A 73 10.35 8.96 -4.89
C ASP A 73 11.01 9.32 -3.55
N TYR A 74 12.09 10.09 -3.59
CA TYR A 74 12.84 10.47 -2.40
C TYR A 74 12.06 11.33 -1.42
N GLN A 75 10.96 11.93 -1.87
CA GLN A 75 10.13 12.79 -1.02
C GLN A 75 9.16 11.98 -0.16
N MET A 76 9.01 10.69 -0.41
CA MET A 76 8.15 9.84 0.41
C MET A 76 8.77 9.64 1.79
N ILE A 77 8.07 10.09 2.82
CA ILE A 77 8.56 10.03 4.22
C ILE A 77 8.26 8.66 4.83
N VAL A 78 7.05 8.17 4.61
CA VAL A 78 6.60 6.90 5.19
C VAL A 78 5.55 6.30 4.27
N LEU A 79 5.44 4.97 4.29
CA LEU A 79 4.44 4.23 3.52
C LEU A 79 3.67 3.31 4.45
N TYR A 80 2.35 3.39 4.40
CA TYR A 80 1.45 2.44 5.05
C TYR A 80 1.02 1.40 4.02
N ASP A 81 1.43 0.17 4.24
CA ASP A 81 1.26 -0.92 3.29
C ASP A 81 1.13 -2.24 4.05
N ASP A 82 0.16 -3.07 3.68
CA ASP A 82 -0.12 -4.33 4.37
C ASP A 82 0.88 -5.44 4.06
N ARG A 83 1.71 -5.27 3.05
CA ARG A 83 2.67 -6.30 2.60
C ARG A 83 4.13 -5.98 2.86
N ALA A 84 4.41 -4.79 3.39
CA ALA A 84 5.79 -4.37 3.62
C ALA A 84 6.32 -4.88 4.96
N ARG A 85 7.63 -5.07 5.01
CA ARG A 85 8.36 -5.26 6.27
C ARG A 85 9.23 -4.05 6.49
N GLN A 86 9.19 -3.50 7.68
CA GLN A 86 10.03 -2.36 8.02
C GLN A 86 11.46 -2.81 8.32
N VAL A 87 12.41 -2.22 7.63
CA VAL A 87 13.84 -2.40 7.91
C VAL A 87 14.32 -1.13 8.61
N ILE A 88 15.02 -1.32 9.73
CA ILE A 88 15.61 -0.17 10.43
C ILE A 88 16.80 0.32 9.62
N GLN A 89 16.81 1.62 9.38
CA GLN A 89 17.75 2.27 8.48
C GLN A 89 19.21 1.84 8.76
N ASN A 90 19.89 1.40 7.73
CA ASN A 90 21.32 1.04 7.71
C ASN A 90 21.71 -0.17 8.57
N THR A 91 20.77 -0.91 9.12
CA THR A 91 21.09 -2.02 10.03
C THR A 91 20.79 -3.41 9.49
N GLY A 92 19.84 -3.50 8.56
CA GLY A 92 19.32 -4.80 8.11
C GLY A 92 18.40 -5.48 9.10
N VAL A 93 18.09 -4.82 10.23
CA VAL A 93 17.16 -5.36 11.22
C VAL A 93 15.74 -5.19 10.72
N VAL A 94 14.96 -6.27 10.71
CA VAL A 94 13.57 -6.28 10.27
C VAL A 94 12.67 -6.28 11.51
N VAL A 95 11.80 -5.28 11.60
CA VAL A 95 10.88 -5.15 12.72
C VAL A 95 9.91 -6.32 12.72
N GLY A 96 9.82 -7.03 13.85
CA GLY A 96 8.94 -8.18 14.01
C GLY A 96 9.51 -9.50 13.55
N GLU A 97 10.77 -9.52 13.10
CA GLU A 97 11.47 -10.75 12.72
C GLU A 97 12.73 -10.90 13.56
N ASP A 98 13.18 -12.14 13.72
CA ASP A 98 14.42 -12.44 14.46
C ASP A 98 15.65 -12.07 13.64
N ASP A 99 16.71 -11.63 14.33
CA ASP A 99 17.99 -11.30 13.69
C ASP A 99 18.61 -12.53 13.01
N ASP A 100 18.38 -13.70 13.58
CA ASP A 100 18.78 -14.97 12.97
C ASP A 100 17.75 -15.43 11.97
N PHE A 101 17.74 -14.86 10.82
CA PHE A 101 16.79 -15.17 9.76
C PHE A 101 16.64 -16.68 9.56
N THR A 102 15.53 -17.22 10.04
CA THR A 102 15.27 -18.67 9.99
C THR A 102 14.35 -19.03 8.83
N GLN A 103 14.23 -20.34 8.58
CA GLN A 103 13.35 -20.85 7.54
C GLN A 103 11.90 -20.37 7.73
N SER A 104 11.46 -20.22 8.98
CA SER A 104 10.09 -19.76 9.28
C SER A 104 9.84 -18.30 8.96
N ASP A 105 10.90 -17.49 8.86
CA ASP A 105 10.79 -16.08 8.51
C ASP A 105 10.66 -15.86 7.00
N ILE A 106 10.92 -16.90 6.23
CA ILE A 106 10.83 -16.84 4.77
C ILE A 106 9.38 -17.00 4.37
N ILE A 107 8.84 -15.95 3.75
CA ILE A 107 7.51 -16.02 3.16
C ILE A 107 7.66 -16.60 1.76
N VAL A 108 7.32 -17.87 1.62
CA VAL A 108 7.32 -18.49 0.29
C VAL A 108 5.98 -18.17 -0.34
N PRO A 109 5.95 -17.41 -1.45
CA PRO A 109 4.68 -17.14 -2.11
C PRO A 109 4.07 -18.47 -2.57
N THR A 110 2.86 -18.74 -2.11
CA THR A 110 2.06 -19.83 -2.66
C THR A 110 1.48 -19.35 -3.98
N ILE A 111 2.35 -18.87 -4.83
CA ILE A 111 1.92 -18.56 -6.18
C ILE A 111 1.73 -19.88 -6.86
N LYS A 112 0.49 -20.19 -7.15
CA LYS A 112 0.20 -21.27 -8.05
C LYS A 112 0.75 -20.83 -9.41
N ILE A 113 1.93 -21.32 -9.74
CA ILE A 113 2.46 -21.12 -11.08
C ILE A 113 1.50 -21.85 -12.01
N ILE A 114 0.77 -21.08 -12.79
CA ILE A 114 -0.12 -21.63 -13.78
C ILE A 114 0.76 -22.18 -14.89
N THR A 115 0.99 -23.48 -14.86
CA THR A 115 1.63 -24.18 -15.96
C THR A 115 0.56 -24.54 -16.98
N LYS A 116 0.98 -25.03 -18.15
CA LYS A 116 0.03 -25.51 -19.15
C LYS A 116 -0.87 -26.62 -18.61
N ASP A 117 -0.35 -27.42 -17.68
CA ASP A 117 -1.11 -28.49 -17.07
C ASP A 117 -2.22 -27.94 -16.15
N ASP A 118 -1.97 -26.82 -15.50
CA ASP A 118 -2.94 -26.19 -14.63
C ASP A 118 -4.03 -25.43 -15.40
N GLU A 119 -3.77 -25.09 -16.65
CA GLU A 119 -4.72 -24.39 -17.50
C GLU A 119 -5.78 -25.32 -18.10
N ASN A 120 -5.61 -26.61 -18.00
CA ASN A 120 -6.53 -27.59 -18.58
C ASN A 120 -7.63 -27.98 -17.60
#